data_1919d257c707661141ef940cd8b9da95
#
_entry.id   1919d257c707661141ef940cd8b9da95
#
_cell.length_a   1.000
_cell.length_b   1.000
_cell.length_c   1.000
_cell.angle_alpha   90.00
_cell.angle_beta   90.00
_cell.angle_gamma   90.00
#
_symmetry.space_group_name_H-M   'P 1'
#
loop_
_entity.id
_entity.type
_entity.pdbx_description
1 polymer ?
#
loop_
_entity_poly.entity_id
_entity_poly.type
_entity_poly.pdbx_seq_one_letter_code
_entity_poly.pdbx_strand_id
1 'polypeptide(L)'
;LLIVAQVSQQVKSALLMNKVKGNIKVNIVDLPGFGPTKSDTLEDLAILTGAKVINEELGDDLDGISLNILGEVEKAVTDDKNTVITISEIKEEVKNRIKEVQKLKQKETRAFIKRFIEQRLAMLSGSVGIVRVGADSKIELKEKKDRVEDAIYATKAALKEGIVPGGGIALLNASQSIKAENIGEKILLKAIRSPFYTILDNAGFAQTAPRPKKGLGIDVVTGESVDMIKSGIIDPLLVTKSALKNAVSVVSTIISANCVISNIRINEGS
;
A
#
# COMPACT_ATOMS: atom_id res chain seq x y z
N LEU A 1 -12.23 -12.17 -20.94
CA LEU A 1 -11.57 -10.96 -20.48
C LEU A 1 -10.78 -10.38 -21.64
N LEU A 2 -10.98 -9.11 -21.97
CA LEU A 2 -10.22 -8.36 -22.96
C LEU A 2 -9.34 -7.35 -22.25
N ILE A 3 -8.02 -7.49 -22.36
CA ILE A 3 -7.05 -6.58 -21.80
C ILE A 3 -6.49 -5.74 -22.94
N VAL A 4 -6.58 -4.42 -22.81
CA VAL A 4 -6.29 -3.50 -23.91
C VAL A 4 -5.41 -2.34 -23.47
N ALA A 5 -4.57 -1.89 -24.37
CA ALA A 5 -3.83 -0.66 -24.21
C ALA A 5 -4.73 0.57 -24.39
N GLN A 6 -5.59 0.53 -25.41
CA GLN A 6 -6.54 1.58 -25.72
C GLN A 6 -7.73 1.00 -26.52
N VAL A 7 -8.93 1.46 -26.25
CA VAL A 7 -10.16 1.08 -26.98
C VAL A 7 -10.99 2.31 -27.30
N SER A 8 -11.44 2.41 -28.55
CA SER A 8 -12.33 3.49 -28.97
C SER A 8 -13.71 3.39 -28.28
N GLN A 9 -14.37 4.53 -28.10
CA GLN A 9 -15.68 4.56 -27.46
C GLN A 9 -16.75 3.79 -28.28
N GLN A 10 -16.60 3.76 -29.59
CA GLN A 10 -17.50 3.02 -30.49
C GLN A 10 -17.40 1.51 -30.22
N VAL A 11 -16.20 0.97 -30.12
CA VAL A 11 -15.96 -0.45 -29.83
C VAL A 11 -16.46 -0.80 -28.42
N LYS A 12 -16.19 0.07 -27.41
CA LYS A 12 -16.74 -0.13 -26.06
C LYS A 12 -18.26 -0.23 -26.07
N SER A 13 -18.94 0.68 -26.78
CA SER A 13 -20.41 0.69 -26.89
C SER A 13 -20.94 -0.57 -27.59
N ALA A 14 -20.30 -1.00 -28.68
CA ALA A 14 -20.68 -2.20 -29.40
C ALA A 14 -20.54 -3.48 -28.56
N LEU A 15 -19.43 -3.60 -27.82
CA LEU A 15 -19.20 -4.73 -26.91
C LEU A 15 -20.19 -4.74 -25.74
N LEU A 16 -20.49 -3.56 -25.16
CA LEU A 16 -21.48 -3.42 -24.09
C LEU A 16 -22.89 -3.79 -24.56
N MET A 17 -23.30 -3.35 -25.74
CA MET A 17 -24.61 -3.73 -26.31
C MET A 17 -24.72 -5.25 -26.50
N ASN A 18 -23.71 -5.89 -27.02
CA ASN A 18 -23.70 -7.35 -27.19
C ASN A 18 -23.67 -8.10 -25.85
N LYS A 19 -22.99 -7.55 -24.85
CA LYS A 19 -23.00 -8.09 -23.47
C LYS A 19 -24.39 -8.01 -22.85
N VAL A 20 -25.09 -6.85 -22.99
CA VAL A 20 -26.46 -6.67 -22.47
C VAL A 20 -27.45 -7.59 -23.17
N LYS A 21 -27.29 -7.80 -24.48
CA LYS A 21 -28.10 -8.76 -25.25
C LYS A 21 -27.80 -10.22 -24.91
N GLY A 22 -26.78 -10.48 -24.12
CA GLY A 22 -26.37 -11.86 -23.75
C GLY A 22 -25.61 -12.63 -24.85
N ASN A 23 -25.26 -11.98 -25.96
CA ASN A 23 -24.55 -12.60 -27.07
C ASN A 23 -23.11 -12.97 -26.75
N ILE A 24 -22.45 -12.15 -25.90
CA ILE A 24 -21.07 -12.35 -25.50
C ILE A 24 -20.87 -12.08 -23.99
N LYS A 25 -19.94 -12.81 -23.40
CA LYS A 25 -19.47 -12.56 -22.03
C LYS A 25 -18.13 -11.84 -22.11
N VAL A 26 -18.16 -10.53 -22.15
CA VAL A 26 -16.95 -9.70 -22.26
C VAL A 26 -16.78 -8.78 -21.06
N ASN A 27 -15.55 -8.60 -20.63
CA ASN A 27 -15.12 -7.54 -19.73
C ASN A 27 -13.89 -6.87 -20.31
N ILE A 28 -13.85 -5.54 -20.34
CA ILE A 28 -12.77 -4.75 -20.88
C ILE A 28 -11.98 -4.17 -19.73
N VAL A 29 -10.68 -4.37 -19.72
CA VAL A 29 -9.77 -3.86 -18.70
C VAL A 29 -8.71 -3.00 -19.38
N ASP A 30 -8.69 -1.73 -19.02
CA ASP A 30 -7.63 -0.80 -19.42
C ASP A 30 -6.43 -0.99 -18.49
N LEU A 31 -5.25 -1.21 -19.07
CA LEU A 31 -4.02 -1.33 -18.28
C LEU A 31 -3.54 0.02 -17.78
N PRO A 32 -3.15 0.10 -16.50
CA PRO A 32 -2.52 1.30 -15.97
C PRO A 32 -1.10 1.49 -16.56
N GLY A 33 -0.65 2.75 -16.61
CA GLY A 33 0.69 3.11 -17.08
C GLY A 33 0.71 3.79 -18.42
N PHE A 34 1.88 4.23 -18.84
CA PHE A 34 2.12 4.95 -20.09
C PHE A 34 3.38 4.41 -20.79
N GLY A 35 3.37 4.43 -22.13
CA GLY A 35 4.54 4.08 -22.93
C GLY A 35 5.12 2.69 -22.65
N PRO A 36 6.44 2.54 -22.59
CA PRO A 36 7.11 1.25 -22.46
C PRO A 36 6.68 0.40 -21.28
N THR A 37 6.33 1.04 -20.16
CA THR A 37 5.86 0.31 -18.95
C THR A 37 4.54 -0.41 -19.17
N LYS A 38 3.69 0.13 -20.06
CA LYS A 38 2.41 -0.49 -20.43
C LYS A 38 2.62 -1.71 -21.33
N SER A 39 3.52 -1.60 -22.31
CA SER A 39 3.91 -2.71 -23.19
C SER A 39 4.53 -3.86 -22.40
N ASP A 40 5.46 -3.56 -21.51
CA ASP A 40 6.08 -4.54 -20.60
C ASP A 40 5.04 -5.31 -19.76
N THR A 41 4.03 -4.60 -19.26
CA THR A 41 2.96 -5.21 -18.47
C THR A 41 2.06 -6.11 -19.32
N LEU A 42 1.77 -5.71 -20.56
CA LEU A 42 1.04 -6.55 -21.53
C LEU A 42 1.78 -7.85 -21.83
N GLU A 43 3.08 -7.76 -22.11
CA GLU A 43 3.92 -8.93 -22.34
C GLU A 43 3.95 -9.87 -21.13
N ASP A 44 4.12 -9.32 -19.93
CA ASP A 44 4.13 -10.09 -18.69
C ASP A 44 2.78 -10.82 -18.48
N LEU A 45 1.65 -10.16 -18.76
CA LEU A 45 0.32 -10.77 -18.71
C LEU A 45 0.12 -11.84 -19.80
N ALA A 46 0.62 -11.61 -21.00
CA ALA A 46 0.57 -12.58 -22.09
C ALA A 46 1.34 -13.86 -21.71
N ILE A 47 2.55 -13.72 -21.16
CA ILE A 47 3.35 -14.87 -20.69
C ILE A 47 2.63 -15.60 -19.55
N LEU A 48 2.02 -14.87 -18.60
CA LEU A 48 1.26 -15.46 -17.49
C LEU A 48 0.07 -16.30 -17.97
N THR A 49 -0.65 -15.82 -18.97
CA THR A 49 -1.89 -16.45 -19.44
C THR A 49 -1.68 -17.39 -20.62
N GLY A 50 -0.52 -17.32 -21.28
CA GLY A 50 -0.24 -18.00 -22.53
C GLY A 50 -0.88 -17.34 -23.74
N ALA A 51 -1.33 -16.08 -23.62
CA ALA A 51 -1.86 -15.29 -24.71
C ALA A 51 -0.73 -14.69 -25.57
N LYS A 52 -1.07 -14.25 -26.79
CA LYS A 52 -0.19 -13.44 -27.63
C LYS A 52 -0.63 -11.98 -27.58
N VAL A 53 0.32 -11.06 -27.43
CA VAL A 53 0.08 -9.62 -27.60
C VAL A 53 -0.05 -9.32 -29.08
N ILE A 54 -1.11 -8.61 -29.46
CA ILE A 54 -1.31 -8.13 -30.82
C ILE A 54 -0.80 -6.71 -30.86
N ASN A 55 0.14 -6.43 -31.77
CA ASN A 55 0.71 -5.13 -31.95
C ASN A 55 0.80 -4.78 -33.44
N GLU A 56 -0.02 -3.83 -33.86
CA GLU A 56 -0.04 -3.33 -35.26
C GLU A 56 1.32 -2.74 -35.69
N GLU A 57 2.08 -2.13 -34.76
CA GLU A 57 3.42 -1.60 -35.07
C GLU A 57 4.42 -2.71 -35.42
N LEU A 58 4.17 -3.96 -34.99
CA LEU A 58 4.97 -5.13 -35.32
C LEU A 58 4.43 -5.90 -36.54
N GLY A 59 3.36 -5.41 -37.16
CA GLY A 59 2.76 -6.00 -38.36
C GLY A 59 1.70 -7.07 -38.06
N ASP A 60 1.23 -7.19 -36.82
CA ASP A 60 0.08 -8.05 -36.53
C ASP A 60 -1.20 -7.38 -37.07
N ASP A 61 -2.03 -8.15 -37.83
CA ASP A 61 -3.32 -7.71 -38.35
C ASP A 61 -4.46 -8.40 -37.60
N LEU A 62 -5.47 -7.61 -37.23
CA LEU A 62 -6.66 -8.10 -36.53
C LEU A 62 -7.51 -9.00 -37.41
N ASP A 63 -7.49 -8.84 -38.73
CA ASP A 63 -8.29 -9.66 -39.67
C ASP A 63 -7.75 -11.10 -39.84
N GLY A 64 -6.47 -11.32 -39.53
CA GLY A 64 -5.80 -12.62 -39.61
C GLY A 64 -5.72 -13.41 -38.32
N ILE A 65 -6.41 -12.98 -37.27
CA ILE A 65 -6.31 -13.57 -35.92
C ILE A 65 -7.01 -14.93 -35.83
N SER A 66 -6.27 -15.94 -35.35
CA SER A 66 -6.81 -17.25 -34.99
C SER A 66 -7.02 -17.36 -33.47
N LEU A 67 -7.87 -18.32 -33.05
CA LEU A 67 -8.14 -18.58 -31.64
C LEU A 67 -6.88 -18.95 -30.80
N ASN A 68 -5.81 -19.36 -31.49
CA ASN A 68 -4.55 -19.78 -30.83
C ASN A 68 -3.81 -18.68 -30.11
N ILE A 69 -4.19 -17.40 -30.32
CA ILE A 69 -3.60 -16.27 -29.62
C ILE A 69 -4.24 -16.03 -28.25
N LEU A 70 -5.38 -16.66 -27.98
CA LEU A 70 -6.06 -16.49 -26.71
C LEU A 70 -5.34 -17.24 -25.61
N GLY A 71 -5.14 -16.58 -24.48
CA GLY A 71 -4.64 -17.21 -23.27
C GLY A 71 -5.76 -17.88 -22.48
N GLU A 72 -5.35 -18.71 -21.52
CA GLU A 72 -6.27 -19.44 -20.65
C GLU A 72 -6.01 -19.06 -19.19
N VAL A 73 -7.09 -18.84 -18.45
CA VAL A 73 -7.07 -18.53 -17.02
C VAL A 73 -8.19 -19.29 -16.32
N GLU A 74 -7.94 -19.71 -15.08
CA GLU A 74 -8.95 -20.40 -14.27
C GLU A 74 -10.12 -19.48 -13.94
N LYS A 75 -9.80 -18.24 -13.54
CA LYS A 75 -10.79 -17.27 -13.12
C LYS A 75 -10.27 -15.84 -13.28
N ALA A 76 -11.16 -14.93 -13.71
CA ALA A 76 -10.91 -13.49 -13.66
C ALA A 76 -12.05 -12.79 -12.93
N VAL A 77 -11.71 -11.99 -11.92
CA VAL A 77 -12.67 -11.22 -11.14
C VAL A 77 -12.25 -9.76 -11.19
N THR A 78 -13.16 -8.91 -11.63
CA THR A 78 -12.94 -7.45 -11.72
C THR A 78 -13.87 -6.73 -10.76
N ASP A 79 -13.32 -5.84 -9.97
CA ASP A 79 -14.06 -4.85 -9.18
C ASP A 79 -13.81 -3.43 -9.75
N ASP A 80 -14.25 -2.39 -9.04
CA ASP A 80 -14.14 -1.00 -9.49
C ASP A 80 -12.69 -0.51 -9.66
N LYS A 81 -11.73 -1.18 -9.05
CA LYS A 81 -10.31 -0.73 -8.98
C LYS A 81 -9.32 -1.78 -9.48
N ASN A 82 -9.65 -3.05 -9.37
CA ASN A 82 -8.72 -4.14 -9.57
C ASN A 82 -9.32 -5.26 -10.42
N THR A 83 -8.46 -5.94 -11.17
CA THR A 83 -8.77 -7.20 -11.81
C THR A 83 -7.83 -8.27 -11.28
N VAL A 84 -8.38 -9.31 -10.67
CA VAL A 84 -7.62 -10.47 -10.18
C VAL A 84 -7.78 -11.61 -11.17
N ILE A 85 -6.66 -12.05 -11.70
CA ILE A 85 -6.57 -13.19 -12.64
C ILE A 85 -5.94 -14.36 -11.87
N THR A 86 -6.64 -15.49 -11.82
CA THR A 86 -6.17 -16.73 -11.22
C THR A 86 -5.70 -17.67 -12.31
N ILE A 87 -4.48 -18.17 -12.19
CA ILE A 87 -3.87 -19.18 -13.06
C ILE A 87 -3.66 -20.47 -12.27
N SER A 88 -3.85 -21.62 -12.89
CA SER A 88 -3.75 -22.93 -12.23
C SER A 88 -2.29 -23.35 -11.99
N GLU A 89 -1.40 -23.03 -12.91
CA GLU A 89 0.01 -23.43 -12.84
C GLU A 89 0.95 -22.33 -13.34
N ILE A 90 2.09 -22.20 -12.69
CA ILE A 90 3.16 -21.30 -13.13
C ILE A 90 4.05 -22.04 -14.11
N LYS A 91 3.91 -21.72 -15.39
CA LYS A 91 4.72 -22.29 -16.49
C LYS A 91 6.19 -21.90 -16.35
N GLU A 92 7.09 -22.69 -16.95
CA GLU A 92 8.53 -22.44 -16.92
C GLU A 92 8.92 -21.08 -17.56
N GLU A 93 8.17 -20.67 -18.58
CA GLU A 93 8.33 -19.36 -19.21
C GLU A 93 8.15 -18.18 -18.22
N VAL A 94 7.15 -18.30 -17.33
CA VAL A 94 6.92 -17.31 -16.26
C VAL A 94 8.10 -17.26 -15.28
N LYS A 95 8.64 -18.44 -14.91
CA LYS A 95 9.82 -18.48 -14.02
C LYS A 95 11.05 -17.84 -14.66
N ASN A 96 11.25 -18.04 -15.94
CA ASN A 96 12.32 -17.41 -16.69
C ASN A 96 12.13 -15.89 -16.78
N ARG A 97 10.90 -15.44 -17.05
CA ARG A 97 10.58 -14.01 -17.06
C ARG A 97 10.80 -13.35 -15.71
N ILE A 98 10.44 -14.02 -14.60
CA ILE A 98 10.74 -13.54 -13.24
C ILE A 98 12.25 -13.32 -13.05
N LYS A 99 13.09 -14.28 -13.48
CA LYS A 99 14.57 -14.15 -13.38
C LYS A 99 15.09 -12.96 -14.21
N GLU A 100 14.55 -12.74 -15.39
CA GLU A 100 14.90 -11.58 -16.24
C GLU A 100 14.56 -10.26 -15.57
N VAL A 101 13.32 -10.13 -15.08
CA VAL A 101 12.85 -8.92 -14.42
C VAL A 101 13.61 -8.66 -13.11
N GLN A 102 14.00 -9.73 -12.39
CA GLN A 102 14.89 -9.61 -11.21
C GLN A 102 16.27 -9.06 -11.58
N LYS A 103 16.86 -9.51 -12.68
CA LYS A 103 18.14 -8.96 -13.18
C LYS A 103 18.02 -7.48 -13.57
N LEU A 104 16.91 -7.08 -14.18
CA LEU A 104 16.63 -5.68 -14.49
C LEU A 104 16.55 -4.84 -13.20
N LYS A 105 15.87 -5.33 -12.15
CA LYS A 105 15.79 -4.66 -10.85
C LYS A 105 17.16 -4.40 -10.23
N GLN A 106 18.09 -5.34 -10.36
CA GLN A 106 19.45 -5.20 -9.80
C GLN A 106 20.29 -4.15 -10.53
N LYS A 107 20.07 -3.99 -11.85
CA LYS A 107 20.82 -3.05 -12.70
C LYS A 107 20.25 -1.64 -12.64
N GLU A 108 18.97 -1.47 -12.30
CA GLU A 108 18.29 -0.18 -12.33
C GLU A 108 18.60 0.63 -11.05
N THR A 109 19.06 1.86 -11.24
CA THR A 109 19.42 2.79 -10.16
C THR A 109 18.34 3.83 -9.88
N ARG A 110 17.47 4.12 -10.86
CA ARG A 110 16.42 5.13 -10.76
C ARG A 110 15.26 4.61 -9.92
N ALA A 111 14.98 5.25 -8.79
CA ALA A 111 13.97 4.82 -7.81
C ALA A 111 12.57 4.65 -8.41
N PHE A 112 12.17 5.54 -9.34
CA PHE A 112 10.87 5.49 -10.00
C PHE A 112 10.71 4.22 -10.86
N ILE A 113 11.69 3.91 -11.71
CA ILE A 113 11.65 2.73 -12.59
C ILE A 113 11.76 1.45 -11.76
N LYS A 114 12.60 1.46 -10.72
CA LYS A 114 12.71 0.32 -9.80
C LYS A 114 11.37 -0.05 -9.17
N ARG A 115 10.54 0.94 -8.84
CA ARG A 115 9.19 0.72 -8.32
C ARG A 115 8.28 0.01 -9.34
N PHE A 116 8.35 0.37 -10.62
CA PHE A 116 7.61 -0.34 -11.67
C PHE A 116 8.07 -1.78 -11.85
N ILE A 117 9.39 -2.00 -11.85
CA ILE A 117 9.95 -3.36 -11.91
C ILE A 117 9.49 -4.19 -10.70
N GLU A 118 9.42 -3.60 -9.52
CA GLU A 118 8.87 -4.27 -8.32
C GLU A 118 7.39 -4.63 -8.46
N GLN A 119 6.59 -3.77 -9.07
CA GLN A 119 5.18 -4.07 -9.37
C GLN A 119 5.04 -5.22 -10.36
N ARG A 120 5.85 -5.25 -11.42
CA ARG A 120 5.89 -6.36 -12.38
C ARG A 120 6.29 -7.68 -11.73
N LEU A 121 7.31 -7.67 -10.89
CA LEU A 121 7.72 -8.84 -10.12
C LEU A 121 6.61 -9.33 -9.19
N ALA A 122 5.92 -8.43 -8.51
CA ALA A 122 4.79 -8.77 -7.66
C ALA A 122 3.64 -9.40 -8.46
N MET A 123 3.37 -8.91 -9.67
CA MET A 123 2.35 -9.47 -10.56
C MET A 123 2.75 -10.87 -11.07
N LEU A 124 4.01 -11.05 -11.49
CA LEU A 124 4.51 -12.32 -12.04
C LEU A 124 4.68 -13.42 -10.98
N SER A 125 5.08 -13.05 -9.75
CA SER A 125 5.41 -14.00 -8.68
C SER A 125 4.39 -14.02 -7.55
N GLY A 126 3.40 -13.12 -7.56
CA GLY A 126 2.52 -12.88 -6.44
C GLY A 126 1.34 -13.82 -6.36
N SER A 127 1.19 -14.42 -5.19
CA SER A 127 -0.12 -14.92 -4.77
C SER A 127 -0.92 -13.76 -4.19
N VAL A 128 -2.17 -13.62 -4.60
CA VAL A 128 -3.10 -12.62 -4.06
C VAL A 128 -3.89 -13.23 -2.91
N GLY A 129 -3.63 -12.77 -1.70
CA GLY A 129 -4.48 -13.08 -0.56
C GLY A 129 -5.73 -12.18 -0.56
N ILE A 130 -6.90 -12.77 -0.50
CA ILE A 130 -8.17 -12.03 -0.43
C ILE A 130 -8.75 -12.13 0.97
N VAL A 131 -8.79 -11.00 1.68
CA VAL A 131 -9.50 -10.88 2.96
C VAL A 131 -10.89 -10.34 2.70
N ARG A 132 -11.92 -11.16 2.97
CA ARG A 132 -13.32 -10.75 2.84
C ARG A 132 -13.81 -10.21 4.16
N VAL A 133 -14.33 -8.98 4.15
CA VAL A 133 -14.87 -8.30 5.32
C VAL A 133 -16.37 -8.20 5.17
N GLY A 134 -17.12 -8.59 6.21
CA GLY A 134 -18.57 -8.48 6.29
C GLY A 134 -19.00 -7.67 7.51
N ALA A 135 -20.16 -7.00 7.43
CA ALA A 135 -20.81 -6.30 8.53
C ALA A 135 -22.30 -6.14 8.25
N ASP A 136 -23.08 -5.83 9.26
CA ASP A 136 -24.54 -5.72 9.15
C ASP A 136 -25.00 -4.37 8.54
N SER A 137 -24.14 -3.35 8.59
CA SER A 137 -24.41 -2.05 7.98
C SER A 137 -23.27 -1.59 7.07
N LYS A 138 -23.62 -0.67 6.11
CA LYS A 138 -22.60 -0.08 5.20
C LYS A 138 -21.56 0.77 5.94
N ILE A 139 -21.95 1.43 7.01
CA ILE A 139 -21.07 2.29 7.82
C ILE A 139 -20.09 1.42 8.58
N GLU A 140 -20.56 0.38 9.24
CA GLU A 140 -19.74 -0.60 9.95
C GLU A 140 -18.80 -1.35 8.99
N LEU A 141 -19.30 -1.74 7.82
CA LEU A 141 -18.48 -2.39 6.79
C LEU A 141 -17.31 -1.50 6.36
N LYS A 142 -17.57 -0.21 6.18
CA LYS A 142 -16.53 0.76 5.81
C LYS A 142 -15.47 0.88 6.90
N GLU A 143 -15.89 1.08 8.15
CA GLU A 143 -15.01 1.18 9.31
C GLU A 143 -14.14 -0.09 9.46
N LYS A 144 -14.77 -1.27 9.41
CA LYS A 144 -14.09 -2.54 9.52
C LYS A 144 -13.11 -2.79 8.37
N LYS A 145 -13.46 -2.36 7.15
CA LYS A 145 -12.57 -2.43 5.99
C LYS A 145 -11.35 -1.54 6.16
N ASP A 146 -11.54 -0.30 6.61
CA ASP A 146 -10.45 0.65 6.84
C ASP A 146 -9.50 0.10 7.94
N ARG A 147 -10.03 -0.47 9.01
CA ARG A 147 -9.26 -1.10 10.08
C ARG A 147 -8.44 -2.31 9.61
N VAL A 148 -9.01 -3.15 8.74
CA VAL A 148 -8.30 -4.28 8.13
C VAL A 148 -7.19 -3.80 7.20
N GLU A 149 -7.44 -2.75 6.43
CA GLU A 149 -6.44 -2.13 5.55
C GLU A 149 -5.26 -1.58 6.35
N ASP A 150 -5.53 -0.87 7.44
CA ASP A 150 -4.51 -0.36 8.37
C ASP A 150 -3.67 -1.50 8.97
N ALA A 151 -4.30 -2.58 9.40
CA ALA A 151 -3.60 -3.76 9.93
C ALA A 151 -2.68 -4.41 8.89
N ILE A 152 -3.11 -4.48 7.62
CA ILE A 152 -2.29 -5.01 6.52
C ILE A 152 -1.06 -4.11 6.29
N TYR A 153 -1.24 -2.79 6.25
CA TYR A 153 -0.12 -1.86 6.07
C TYR A 153 0.84 -1.87 7.24
N ALA A 154 0.33 -1.92 8.47
CA ALA A 154 1.15 -2.05 9.69
C ALA A 154 1.99 -3.34 9.67
N THR A 155 1.37 -4.47 9.30
CA THR A 155 2.07 -5.76 9.17
C THR A 155 3.16 -5.72 8.10
N LYS A 156 2.87 -5.14 6.92
CA LYS A 156 3.87 -4.96 5.85
C LYS A 156 5.03 -4.06 6.29
N ALA A 157 4.74 -3.00 7.04
CA ALA A 157 5.75 -2.10 7.58
C ALA A 157 6.64 -2.82 8.62
N ALA A 158 6.06 -3.64 9.49
CA ALA A 158 6.77 -4.45 10.47
C ALA A 158 7.68 -5.50 9.82
N LEU A 159 7.22 -6.16 8.76
CA LEU A 159 8.04 -7.10 7.99
C LEU A 159 9.23 -6.43 7.30
N LYS A 160 9.11 -5.15 6.96
CA LYS A 160 10.16 -4.41 6.23
C LYS A 160 11.29 -3.91 7.13
N GLU A 161 10.97 -3.35 8.29
CA GLU A 161 11.96 -2.71 9.18
C GLU A 161 11.91 -3.23 10.63
N GLY A 162 11.07 -4.20 10.93
CA GLY A 162 10.93 -4.74 12.29
C GLY A 162 9.93 -3.95 13.15
N ILE A 163 9.92 -4.29 14.43
CA ILE A 163 9.02 -3.75 15.44
C ILE A 163 9.78 -3.06 16.56
N VAL A 164 9.10 -2.16 17.25
CA VAL A 164 9.57 -1.46 18.45
C VAL A 164 8.49 -1.53 19.55
N PRO A 165 8.84 -1.27 20.84
CA PRO A 165 7.84 -1.13 21.88
C PRO A 165 6.80 -0.07 21.51
N GLY A 166 5.51 -0.44 21.59
CA GLY A 166 4.39 0.44 21.29
C GLY A 166 4.08 1.43 22.42
N GLY A 167 2.89 2.06 22.35
CA GLY A 167 2.44 2.98 23.38
C GLY A 167 3.29 4.24 23.55
N GLY A 168 4.03 4.66 22.51
CA GLY A 168 4.94 5.80 22.57
C GLY A 168 6.27 5.55 23.31
N ILE A 169 6.49 4.33 23.79
CA ILE A 169 7.69 3.97 24.59
C ILE A 169 8.97 4.01 23.74
N ALA A 170 8.92 3.64 22.48
CA ALA A 170 10.09 3.70 21.61
C ALA A 170 10.66 5.12 21.52
N LEU A 171 9.81 6.12 21.33
CA LEU A 171 10.21 7.54 21.29
C LEU A 171 10.63 8.07 22.65
N LEU A 172 9.96 7.66 23.72
CA LEU A 172 10.33 8.01 25.10
C LEU A 172 11.75 7.50 25.43
N ASN A 173 12.04 6.23 25.13
CA ASN A 173 13.36 5.62 25.34
C ASN A 173 14.44 6.34 24.51
N ALA A 174 14.15 6.67 23.24
CA ALA A 174 15.06 7.44 22.42
C ALA A 174 15.36 8.81 23.03
N SER A 175 14.32 9.51 23.55
CA SER A 175 14.49 10.81 24.20
C SER A 175 15.37 10.78 25.46
N GLN A 176 15.43 9.65 26.14
CA GLN A 176 16.24 9.47 27.35
C GLN A 176 17.67 9.01 27.05
N SER A 177 17.89 8.38 25.88
CA SER A 177 19.17 7.81 25.51
C SER A 177 20.09 8.80 24.79
N ILE A 178 19.53 9.85 24.18
CA ILE A 178 20.25 10.83 23.38
C ILE A 178 20.54 12.07 24.23
N LYS A 179 21.80 12.51 24.24
CA LYS A 179 22.20 13.78 24.85
C LYS A 179 22.05 14.91 23.82
N ALA A 180 21.32 15.95 24.19
CA ALA A 180 21.15 17.11 23.31
C ALA A 180 22.39 18.01 23.39
N GLU A 181 22.96 18.37 22.26
CA GLU A 181 24.12 19.27 22.14
C GLU A 181 23.70 20.71 21.92
N ASN A 182 22.53 20.94 21.35
CA ASN A 182 21.99 22.25 21.02
C ASN A 182 20.53 22.42 21.47
N ILE A 183 20.01 23.65 21.33
CA ILE A 183 18.64 23.97 21.75
C ILE A 183 17.56 23.29 20.90
N GLY A 184 17.81 23.14 19.60
CA GLY A 184 16.87 22.44 18.69
C GLY A 184 16.69 20.97 19.06
N GLU A 185 17.78 20.29 19.38
CA GLU A 185 17.74 18.90 19.86
C GLU A 185 17.01 18.80 21.20
N LYS A 186 17.22 19.74 22.13
CA LYS A 186 16.47 19.78 23.40
C LYS A 186 14.98 19.90 23.19
N ILE A 187 14.55 20.75 22.23
CA ILE A 187 13.15 20.93 21.87
C ILE A 187 12.60 19.62 21.28
N LEU A 188 13.29 19.02 20.33
CA LEU A 188 12.88 17.76 19.69
C LEU A 188 12.77 16.63 20.72
N LEU A 189 13.79 16.42 21.56
CA LEU A 189 13.80 15.38 22.58
C LEU A 189 12.72 15.57 23.64
N LYS A 190 12.27 16.80 23.87
CA LYS A 190 11.11 17.10 24.71
C LYS A 190 9.81 16.74 23.98
N ALA A 191 9.68 17.13 22.70
CA ALA A 191 8.48 16.94 21.92
C ALA A 191 8.16 15.47 21.64
N ILE A 192 9.15 14.62 21.36
CA ILE A 192 8.94 13.20 21.05
C ILE A 192 8.44 12.36 22.23
N ARG A 193 8.38 12.93 23.43
CA ARG A 193 7.75 12.30 24.61
C ARG A 193 6.23 12.44 24.60
N SER A 194 5.70 13.43 23.86
CA SER A 194 4.29 13.77 23.86
C SER A 194 3.37 12.58 23.54
N PRO A 195 3.64 11.72 22.54
CA PRO A 195 2.74 10.59 22.23
C PRO A 195 2.50 9.68 23.44
N PHE A 196 3.52 9.38 24.22
CA PHE A 196 3.39 8.57 25.44
C PHE A 196 2.48 9.25 26.47
N TYR A 197 2.71 10.51 26.77
CA TYR A 197 1.90 11.22 27.76
C TYR A 197 0.46 11.41 27.29
N THR A 198 0.25 11.69 26.00
CA THR A 198 -1.10 11.81 25.44
C THR A 198 -1.90 10.50 25.56
N ILE A 199 -1.24 9.36 25.36
CA ILE A 199 -1.89 8.05 25.54
C ILE A 199 -2.32 7.87 27.02
N LEU A 200 -1.45 8.23 27.97
CA LEU A 200 -1.78 8.18 29.40
C LEU A 200 -2.90 9.15 29.79
N ASP A 201 -2.86 10.38 29.25
CA ASP A 201 -3.92 11.36 29.49
C ASP A 201 -5.27 10.85 28.99
N ASN A 202 -5.33 10.30 27.78
CA ASN A 202 -6.53 9.75 27.20
C ASN A 202 -7.09 8.52 27.99
N ALA A 203 -6.19 7.79 28.64
CA ALA A 203 -6.55 6.66 29.49
C ALA A 203 -6.89 7.05 30.95
N GLY A 204 -6.76 8.35 31.29
CA GLY A 204 -7.01 8.83 32.66
C GLY A 204 -5.85 8.60 33.63
N PHE A 205 -4.67 8.16 33.16
CA PHE A 205 -3.51 7.82 34.02
C PHE A 205 -2.47 8.94 34.15
N ALA A 206 -2.66 10.11 33.56
CA ALA A 206 -1.65 11.16 33.45
C ALA A 206 -0.97 11.57 34.77
N GLN A 207 -1.73 11.57 35.89
CA GLN A 207 -1.24 11.98 37.21
C GLN A 207 -0.81 10.81 38.09
N THR A 208 -1.23 9.57 37.78
CA THR A 208 -1.05 8.41 38.65
C THR A 208 -0.08 7.38 38.10
N ALA A 209 0.24 7.45 36.81
CA ALA A 209 1.10 6.47 36.18
C ALA A 209 2.55 6.58 36.70
N PRO A 210 3.14 5.46 37.14
CA PRO A 210 4.55 5.44 37.48
C PRO A 210 5.39 5.76 36.25
N ARG A 211 6.49 6.50 36.41
CA ARG A 211 7.44 6.72 35.31
C ARG A 211 8.02 5.37 34.87
N PRO A 212 7.85 4.95 33.61
CA PRO A 212 8.32 3.65 33.20
C PRO A 212 9.85 3.59 33.29
N LYS A 213 10.36 2.47 33.81
CA LYS A 213 11.79 2.16 33.73
C LYS A 213 12.15 1.91 32.28
N LYS A 214 13.42 2.13 31.94
CA LYS A 214 13.92 1.90 30.56
C LYS A 214 13.55 0.48 30.08
N GLY A 215 12.86 0.38 28.96
CA GLY A 215 12.41 -0.89 28.38
C GLY A 215 11.02 -1.35 28.82
N LEU A 216 10.42 -0.72 29.84
CA LEU A 216 9.05 -0.99 30.27
C LEU A 216 8.11 0.11 29.79
N GLY A 217 6.86 -0.22 29.65
CA GLY A 217 5.76 0.71 29.34
C GLY A 217 4.61 0.51 30.30
N ILE A 218 3.51 1.21 30.06
CA ILE A 218 2.28 1.07 30.82
C ILE A 218 1.22 0.49 29.92
N ASP A 219 0.65 -0.64 30.32
CA ASP A 219 -0.55 -1.17 29.71
C ASP A 219 -1.74 -0.35 30.22
N VAL A 220 -2.33 0.44 29.35
CA VAL A 220 -3.45 1.34 29.71
C VAL A 220 -4.75 0.61 30.02
N VAL A 221 -4.84 -0.67 29.71
CA VAL A 221 -6.01 -1.51 30.07
C VAL A 221 -5.93 -1.96 31.52
N THR A 222 -4.74 -2.38 31.96
CA THR A 222 -4.53 -2.88 33.33
C THR A 222 -3.98 -1.81 34.28
N GLY A 223 -3.36 -0.75 33.76
CA GLY A 223 -2.64 0.25 34.56
C GLY A 223 -1.26 -0.21 35.04
N GLU A 224 -0.81 -1.40 34.65
CA GLU A 224 0.44 -1.99 35.13
C GLU A 224 1.64 -1.65 34.24
N SER A 225 2.82 -1.65 34.86
CA SER A 225 4.09 -1.50 34.13
C SER A 225 4.54 -2.84 33.60
N VAL A 226 4.59 -2.96 32.27
CA VAL A 226 4.86 -4.21 31.56
C VAL A 226 5.99 -4.08 30.53
N ASP A 227 6.58 -5.20 30.14
CA ASP A 227 7.43 -5.29 28.95
C ASP A 227 6.54 -5.26 27.72
N MET A 228 6.55 -4.14 26.99
CA MET A 228 5.64 -3.90 25.88
C MET A 228 5.74 -4.95 24.78
N ILE A 229 6.95 -5.42 24.46
CA ILE A 229 7.16 -6.42 23.42
C ILE A 229 6.61 -7.78 23.84
N LYS A 230 6.86 -8.21 25.09
CA LYS A 230 6.35 -9.48 25.62
C LYS A 230 4.84 -9.46 25.78
N SER A 231 4.27 -8.33 26.10
CA SER A 231 2.82 -8.13 26.22
C SER A 231 2.12 -7.95 24.87
N GLY A 232 2.86 -7.95 23.74
CA GLY A 232 2.29 -7.79 22.41
C GLY A 232 1.89 -6.35 22.06
N ILE A 233 2.29 -5.36 22.87
CA ILE A 233 2.04 -3.94 22.61
C ILE A 233 3.21 -3.41 21.80
N ILE A 234 3.08 -3.49 20.49
CA ILE A 234 4.17 -3.22 19.54
C ILE A 234 3.74 -2.26 18.45
N ASP A 235 4.71 -1.48 17.94
CA ASP A 235 4.53 -0.62 16.77
C ASP A 235 5.54 -0.99 15.67
N PRO A 236 5.18 -0.84 14.37
CA PRO A 236 6.13 -0.98 13.28
C PRO A 236 7.17 0.17 13.31
N LEU A 237 8.46 -0.17 13.28
CA LEU A 237 9.53 0.85 13.30
C LEU A 237 9.41 1.84 12.13
N LEU A 238 9.08 1.34 10.93
CA LEU A 238 8.91 2.18 9.75
C LEU A 238 7.84 3.26 9.95
N VAL A 239 6.71 2.92 10.59
CA VAL A 239 5.62 3.86 10.86
C VAL A 239 6.07 4.93 11.84
N THR A 240 6.64 4.54 12.99
CA THR A 240 7.12 5.46 14.02
C THR A 240 8.18 6.43 13.48
N LYS A 241 9.13 5.90 12.71
CA LYS A 241 10.19 6.68 12.07
C LYS A 241 9.66 7.67 11.04
N SER A 242 8.72 7.22 10.19
CA SER A 242 8.11 8.06 9.15
C SER A 242 7.24 9.16 9.74
N ALA A 243 6.46 8.84 10.78
CA ALA A 243 5.65 9.82 11.49
C ALA A 243 6.50 10.95 12.07
N LEU A 244 7.58 10.61 12.76
CA LEU A 244 8.51 11.60 13.30
C LEU A 244 9.16 12.47 12.20
N LYS A 245 9.65 11.82 11.13
CA LYS A 245 10.29 12.54 10.01
C LYS A 245 9.32 13.51 9.34
N ASN A 246 8.08 13.08 9.09
CA ASN A 246 7.07 13.91 8.45
C ASN A 246 6.65 15.07 9.37
N ALA A 247 6.44 14.82 10.67
CA ALA A 247 6.13 15.85 11.64
C ALA A 247 7.23 16.93 11.69
N VAL A 248 8.49 16.53 11.78
CA VAL A 248 9.63 17.48 11.77
C VAL A 248 9.69 18.28 10.47
N SER A 249 9.45 17.63 9.30
CA SER A 249 9.43 18.32 8.02
C SER A 249 8.37 19.42 7.95
N VAL A 250 7.14 19.12 8.40
CA VAL A 250 6.05 20.10 8.43
C VAL A 250 6.36 21.25 9.39
N VAL A 251 6.79 20.92 10.61
CA VAL A 251 7.12 21.93 11.62
C VAL A 251 8.26 22.84 11.13
N SER A 252 9.28 22.28 10.50
CA SER A 252 10.40 23.07 9.94
C SER A 252 9.92 24.07 8.89
N THR A 253 8.95 23.67 8.05
CA THR A 253 8.34 24.56 7.06
C THR A 253 7.54 25.68 7.73
N ILE A 254 6.76 25.36 8.76
CA ILE A 254 5.95 26.35 9.50
C ILE A 254 6.86 27.36 10.23
N ILE A 255 7.91 26.89 10.90
CA ILE A 255 8.84 27.76 11.64
C ILE A 255 9.60 28.71 10.70
N SER A 256 9.89 28.28 9.47
CA SER A 256 10.57 29.12 8.47
C SER A 256 9.65 30.12 7.78
N ALA A 257 8.34 30.04 7.97
CA ALA A 257 7.39 30.95 7.35
C ALA A 257 7.23 32.24 8.19
N ASN A 258 7.20 33.40 7.53
CA ASN A 258 6.94 34.69 8.19
C ASN A 258 5.46 34.90 8.51
N CYS A 259 4.58 34.23 7.80
CA CYS A 259 3.12 34.35 7.95
C CYS A 259 2.44 33.04 7.55
N VAL A 260 1.36 32.71 8.26
CA VAL A 260 0.47 31.60 7.91
C VAL A 260 -0.93 32.19 7.65
N ILE A 261 -1.44 31.98 6.44
CA ILE A 261 -2.78 32.45 6.04
C ILE A 261 -3.67 31.21 5.95
N SER A 262 -4.77 31.21 6.70
CA SER A 262 -5.80 30.17 6.64
C SER A 262 -7.19 30.79 6.44
N ASN A 263 -8.03 30.07 5.72
CA ASN A 263 -9.44 30.45 5.62
C ASN A 263 -10.15 30.17 6.95
N ILE A 264 -10.91 31.15 7.43
CA ILE A 264 -11.82 30.94 8.56
C ILE A 264 -12.93 30.01 8.04
N ARG A 265 -13.11 28.86 8.65
CA ARG A 265 -14.27 28.01 8.38
C ARG A 265 -15.50 28.75 8.85
N ILE A 266 -16.35 29.19 7.91
CA ILE A 266 -17.70 29.62 8.22
C ILE A 266 -18.46 28.36 8.61
N ASN A 267 -18.85 28.25 9.88
CA ASN A 267 -19.77 27.20 10.32
C ASN A 267 -21.08 27.35 9.56
N GLU A 268 -21.30 26.57 8.54
CA GLU A 268 -22.60 26.32 7.98
C GLU A 268 -23.38 25.44 8.97
N GLY A 269 -23.88 26.06 10.02
CA GLY A 269 -24.59 25.37 11.06
C GLY A 269 -25.50 26.29 11.82
N SER A 270 -26.66 26.49 11.29
CA SER A 270 -27.88 26.81 12.05
C SER A 270 -29.06 26.19 11.33
#